data_bcaeebec77bd4392b7a2936069eebfc8
#
_entry.id   bcaeebec77bd4392b7a2936069eebfc8
#
_cell.length_a   1.000
_cell.length_b   1.000
_cell.length_c   1.000
_cell.angle_alpha   90.00
_cell.angle_beta   90.00
_cell.angle_gamma   90.00
#
_symmetry.space_group_name_H-M   'P 1'
#
loop_
_entity.id
_entity.type
_entity.pdbx_description
1 polymer ?
#
loop_
_entity_poly.entity_id
_entity_poly.type
_entity_poly.pdbx_seq_one_letter_code
_entity_poly.pdbx_strand_id
1 'polypeptide(L)'
;MTLQRYLSRRGFFGASAGALVAADRLFGEPADTPKKPNADLERLAGVALAEAKKAGATYADIRINRYRNQFSGYRLSPERGGTKTDEVPFVTDQASFGFGVRVIAAGQWGFAASPLVTAEEIARIAREAVVVAKANAALQASPVQLAPTKKYVDRWTSAFQKDPFGVSVEEKLDLVHGATVSMKKDPRIMMALGFLGFRAEDKYLATSEGSSIQQYIVQVFPLLMANAVDMQKGISRTRSYQTPPVTAGWEAITKANLAENAPRIREEALEHLAAPPVTPGKKDLVLLPSHLWLTIHESLGHSTELDRALGYEANFAGTSFMTLDKMGKYKVGSDLVTVYGDRTIAGGLASVKYDDDGVLTTKFPIIEKGIFKHYQTIRDQAHLVGETESRGCCYADSWSSVPFQRMPNVWLEAGPREVTPDSLIAGVDDGVLIEGEGSFSIDQQRYNFQFGGDAFWQIKGGKKAGMISRVAYQAKTSEFWNSCDGIAGPAYWQQFGSFNDGKGEPEQINAVSHGCSPARFRQVNVLLTD
;
A
#
# COMPACT_ATOMS: atom_id res chain seq x y z
N MET A 1 8.52 13.64 -8.96
CA MET A 1 7.07 13.82 -8.79
C MET A 1 6.86 14.53 -7.48
N THR A 2 6.38 15.75 -7.50
CA THR A 2 6.37 16.70 -6.36
C THR A 2 5.32 16.31 -5.32
N LEU A 3 5.63 16.52 -4.04
CA LEU A 3 4.74 16.45 -2.86
C LEU A 3 3.34 17.07 -3.09
N GLN A 4 3.21 17.98 -4.06
CA GLN A 4 1.96 18.59 -4.47
C GLN A 4 0.90 17.60 -4.99
N ARG A 5 1.30 16.41 -5.51
CA ARG A 5 0.33 15.35 -5.87
C ARG A 5 -0.21 14.60 -4.66
N TYR A 6 0.53 14.56 -3.56
CA TYR A 6 0.05 13.96 -2.32
C TYR A 6 -0.94 14.84 -1.55
N LEU A 7 -0.93 16.16 -1.78
CA LEU A 7 -1.77 17.09 -1.04
C LEU A 7 -2.96 17.65 -1.84
N SER A 8 -3.04 17.41 -3.15
CA SER A 8 -4.10 17.94 -3.99
C SER A 8 -4.93 16.84 -4.64
N ARG A 9 -5.91 16.33 -3.93
CA ARG A 9 -7.26 16.03 -4.44
C ARG A 9 -8.17 15.46 -3.35
N ARG A 10 -8.97 16.38 -2.80
CA ARG A 10 -10.36 16.24 -2.38
C ARG A 10 -10.77 15.00 -1.53
N GLY A 11 -10.68 15.15 -0.22
CA GLY A 11 -11.65 14.60 0.70
C GLY A 11 -12.31 15.73 1.49
N PHE A 12 -13.02 16.63 0.82
CA PHE A 12 -13.87 17.61 1.50
C PHE A 12 -15.20 16.93 1.88
N PHE A 13 -15.19 16.19 2.99
CA PHE A 13 -16.40 15.94 3.75
C PHE A 13 -16.09 16.25 5.20
N GLY A 14 -16.34 17.47 5.57
CA GLY A 14 -16.41 17.86 6.97
C GLY A 14 -17.53 17.05 7.61
N ALA A 15 -17.20 15.96 8.28
CA ALA A 15 -18.12 15.35 9.22
C ALA A 15 -18.50 16.43 10.23
N SER A 16 -19.79 16.73 10.39
CA SER A 16 -20.22 17.64 11.43
C SER A 16 -19.74 17.10 12.79
N ALA A 17 -19.40 17.97 13.73
CA ALA A 17 -18.98 17.58 15.08
C ALA A 17 -19.93 16.53 15.71
N GLY A 18 -21.23 16.59 15.37
CA GLY A 18 -22.24 15.61 15.78
C GLY A 18 -22.02 14.20 15.24
N ALA A 19 -21.54 14.04 14.00
CA ALA A 19 -21.27 12.72 13.42
C ALA A 19 -20.04 12.06 14.08
N LEU A 20 -19.01 12.84 14.43
CA LEU A 20 -17.83 12.34 15.13
C LEU A 20 -18.16 11.88 16.56
N VAL A 21 -19.00 12.63 17.30
CA VAL A 21 -19.50 12.23 18.62
C VAL A 21 -20.32 10.94 18.54
N ALA A 22 -21.12 10.75 17.48
CA ALA A 22 -21.85 9.51 17.25
C ALA A 22 -20.90 8.34 16.95
N ALA A 23 -19.83 8.58 16.20
CA ALA A 23 -18.81 7.58 15.93
C ALA A 23 -18.11 7.09 17.21
N ASP A 24 -17.72 8.02 18.10
CA ASP A 24 -17.07 7.66 19.37
C ASP A 24 -17.96 6.81 20.28
N ARG A 25 -19.27 7.06 20.28
CA ARG A 25 -20.23 6.23 21.01
C ARG A 25 -20.37 4.82 20.43
N LEU A 26 -20.31 4.68 19.10
CA LEU A 26 -20.50 3.40 18.42
C LEU A 26 -19.24 2.54 18.42
N PHE A 27 -18.07 3.13 18.30
CA PHE A 27 -16.82 2.36 18.21
C PHE A 27 -16.10 2.24 19.55
N GLY A 28 -16.27 3.20 20.47
CA GLY A 28 -15.59 3.22 21.78
C GLY A 28 -14.07 3.43 21.66
N GLU A 29 -13.37 3.32 22.80
CA GLU A 29 -11.91 3.32 22.81
C GLU A 29 -11.34 1.91 22.57
N PRO A 30 -10.14 1.79 21.97
CA PRO A 30 -9.54 0.50 21.61
C PRO A 30 -9.06 -0.37 22.76
N ALA A 31 -8.97 0.18 23.98
CA ALA A 31 -8.46 -0.53 25.15
C ALA A 31 -9.52 -1.49 25.73
N ASP A 32 -9.18 -2.73 25.95
CA ASP A 32 -10.02 -3.84 26.43
C ASP A 32 -11.11 -4.29 25.43
N THR A 33 -10.67 -4.99 24.40
CA THR A 33 -11.52 -5.42 23.30
C THR A 33 -12.49 -6.53 23.70
N PRO A 34 -13.82 -6.29 23.82
CA PRO A 34 -14.78 -7.36 23.90
C PRO A 34 -14.64 -8.26 22.66
N LYS A 35 -14.78 -9.58 22.81
CA LYS A 35 -14.70 -10.54 21.67
C LYS A 35 -15.88 -10.45 20.70
N LYS A 36 -16.86 -9.58 20.97
CA LYS A 36 -18.08 -9.41 20.15
C LYS A 36 -18.18 -7.98 19.62
N PRO A 37 -18.77 -7.78 18.45
CA PRO A 37 -19.10 -6.46 17.92
C PRO A 37 -20.01 -5.66 18.84
N ASN A 38 -20.05 -4.34 18.63
CA ASN A 38 -20.93 -3.44 19.35
C ASN A 38 -22.40 -3.72 19.01
N ALA A 39 -23.26 -3.87 20.05
CA ALA A 39 -24.69 -4.18 19.89
C ALA A 39 -25.48 -3.09 19.13
N ASP A 40 -25.09 -1.82 19.24
CA ASP A 40 -25.72 -0.74 18.48
C ASP A 40 -25.40 -0.81 16.99
N LEU A 41 -24.17 -1.20 16.62
CA LEU A 41 -23.80 -1.47 15.24
C LEU A 41 -24.59 -2.66 14.69
N GLU A 42 -24.73 -3.74 15.48
CA GLU A 42 -25.53 -4.91 15.07
C GLU A 42 -27.01 -4.53 14.86
N ARG A 43 -27.58 -3.71 15.75
CA ARG A 43 -28.97 -3.23 15.62
C ARG A 43 -29.17 -2.38 14.37
N LEU A 44 -28.26 -1.45 14.09
CA LEU A 44 -28.31 -0.61 12.89
C LEU A 44 -28.14 -1.43 11.61
N ALA A 45 -27.23 -2.39 11.59
CA ALA A 45 -27.03 -3.28 10.47
C ALA A 45 -28.27 -4.16 10.22
N GLY A 46 -28.91 -4.62 11.27
CA GLY A 46 -30.18 -5.36 11.19
C GLY A 46 -31.27 -4.61 10.41
N VAL A 47 -31.34 -3.27 10.56
CA VAL A 47 -32.26 -2.42 9.79
C VAL A 47 -31.93 -2.50 8.29
N ALA A 48 -30.66 -2.32 7.91
CA ALA A 48 -30.25 -2.36 6.50
C ALA A 48 -30.58 -3.70 5.85
N LEU A 49 -30.19 -4.81 6.50
CA LEU A 49 -30.39 -6.16 5.97
C LEU A 49 -31.86 -6.53 5.83
N ALA A 50 -32.70 -6.13 6.81
CA ALA A 50 -34.13 -6.35 6.77
C ALA A 50 -34.80 -5.56 5.63
N GLU A 51 -34.50 -4.28 5.48
CA GLU A 51 -35.07 -3.44 4.42
C GLU A 51 -34.60 -3.84 3.02
N ALA A 52 -33.31 -4.21 2.84
CA ALA A 52 -32.80 -4.72 1.58
C ALA A 52 -33.52 -6.01 1.17
N LYS A 53 -33.69 -6.97 2.10
CA LYS A 53 -34.47 -8.21 1.87
C LYS A 53 -35.90 -7.92 1.48
N LYS A 54 -36.60 -7.03 2.22
CA LYS A 54 -37.97 -6.62 1.95
C LYS A 54 -38.12 -5.97 0.57
N ALA A 55 -37.11 -5.22 0.12
CA ALA A 55 -37.06 -4.59 -1.19
C ALA A 55 -36.70 -5.57 -2.34
N GLY A 56 -36.33 -6.82 -2.04
CA GLY A 56 -36.10 -7.90 -2.99
C GLY A 56 -34.61 -8.21 -3.25
N ALA A 57 -33.72 -7.85 -2.35
CA ALA A 57 -32.31 -8.27 -2.41
C ALA A 57 -32.17 -9.77 -2.10
N THR A 58 -31.36 -10.48 -2.87
CA THR A 58 -30.96 -11.89 -2.62
C THR A 58 -29.71 -11.99 -1.74
N TYR A 59 -28.88 -10.94 -1.75
CA TYR A 59 -27.75 -10.73 -0.87
C TYR A 59 -27.71 -9.26 -0.44
N ALA A 60 -27.25 -8.99 0.77
CA ALA A 60 -26.98 -7.65 1.24
C ALA A 60 -25.83 -7.64 2.24
N ASP A 61 -25.04 -6.60 2.20
CA ASP A 61 -24.12 -6.24 3.28
C ASP A 61 -24.20 -4.75 3.59
N ILE A 62 -23.80 -4.40 4.81
CA ILE A 62 -23.61 -3.02 5.24
C ILE A 62 -22.27 -2.88 5.90
N ARG A 63 -21.53 -1.82 5.55
CA ARG A 63 -20.32 -1.38 6.24
C ARG A 63 -20.61 -0.06 6.92
N ILE A 64 -20.31 0.03 8.23
CA ILE A 64 -20.36 1.26 9.02
C ILE A 64 -18.94 1.54 9.45
N ASN A 65 -18.30 2.57 8.91
CA ASN A 65 -16.88 2.76 9.07
C ASN A 65 -16.52 4.19 9.49
N ARG A 66 -15.50 4.29 10.33
CA ARG A 66 -14.80 5.53 10.66
C ARG A 66 -13.36 5.44 10.16
N TYR A 67 -12.88 6.50 9.51
CA TYR A 67 -11.50 6.65 9.07
C TYR A 67 -10.91 7.90 9.69
N ARG A 68 -9.65 7.83 10.14
CA ARG A 68 -8.88 8.99 10.61
C ARG A 68 -7.51 8.97 9.99
N ASN A 69 -7.10 10.11 9.40
CA ASN A 69 -5.78 10.32 8.86
C ASN A 69 -5.17 11.54 9.53
N GLN A 70 -3.97 11.37 10.10
CA GLN A 70 -3.21 12.48 10.68
C GLN A 70 -1.83 12.52 10.05
N PHE A 71 -1.40 13.72 9.65
CA PHE A 71 -0.06 13.97 9.15
C PHE A 71 0.56 15.09 9.96
N SER A 72 1.83 14.90 10.36
CA SER A 72 2.60 15.89 11.11
C SER A 72 4.00 15.96 10.55
N GLY A 73 4.58 17.14 10.41
CA GLY A 73 5.94 17.25 9.91
C GLY A 73 6.51 18.66 10.00
N TYR A 74 7.80 18.73 9.67
CA TYR A 74 8.55 19.96 9.50
C TYR A 74 9.24 19.97 8.15
N ARG A 75 9.21 21.14 7.50
CA ARG A 75 10.02 21.44 6.32
C ARG A 75 10.94 22.63 6.64
N LEU A 76 12.23 22.42 6.47
CA LEU A 76 13.24 23.46 6.55
C LEU A 76 13.76 23.77 5.15
N SER A 77 13.69 25.03 4.73
CA SER A 77 14.16 25.50 3.42
C SER A 77 14.67 26.94 3.53
N PRO A 78 15.47 27.45 2.56
CA PRO A 78 15.83 28.86 2.54
C PRO A 78 14.58 29.74 2.46
N GLU A 79 14.58 30.83 3.21
CA GLU A 79 13.59 31.90 3.07
C GLU A 79 13.63 32.46 1.64
N ARG A 80 12.49 32.77 1.06
CA ARG A 80 12.40 33.27 -0.32
C ARG A 80 13.09 34.64 -0.44
N GLY A 81 14.24 34.66 -1.10
CA GLY A 81 15.06 35.86 -1.27
C GLY A 81 15.87 36.27 -0.03
N GLY A 82 15.90 35.44 1.02
CA GLY A 82 16.61 35.68 2.26
C GLY A 82 17.80 34.76 2.47
N THR A 83 18.56 35.04 3.55
CA THR A 83 19.71 34.22 3.99
C THR A 83 19.36 33.30 5.16
N LYS A 84 18.16 33.40 5.71
CA LYS A 84 17.69 32.61 6.85
C LYS A 84 17.02 31.32 6.37
N THR A 85 16.95 30.36 7.27
CA THR A 85 16.17 29.13 7.09
C THR A 85 14.73 29.38 7.55
N ASP A 86 13.79 29.07 6.70
CA ASP A 86 12.36 29.06 7.01
C ASP A 86 12.00 27.67 7.56
N GLU A 87 11.43 27.64 8.76
CA GLU A 87 11.06 26.41 9.49
C GLU A 87 9.54 26.31 9.56
N VAL A 88 8.96 25.49 8.70
CA VAL A 88 7.51 25.41 8.53
C VAL A 88 6.97 24.10 9.10
N PRO A 89 6.29 24.12 10.26
CA PRO A 89 5.52 22.98 10.72
C PRO A 89 4.26 22.82 9.88
N PHE A 90 3.80 21.57 9.73
CA PHE A 90 2.48 21.30 9.16
C PHE A 90 1.80 20.15 9.90
N VAL A 91 0.49 20.29 10.10
CA VAL A 91 -0.36 19.27 10.73
C VAL A 91 -1.68 19.21 9.99
N THR A 92 -2.14 18.02 9.71
CA THR A 92 -3.51 17.75 9.29
C THR A 92 -4.08 16.62 10.13
N ASP A 93 -5.34 16.70 10.54
CA ASP A 93 -6.06 15.64 11.22
C ASP A 93 -7.48 15.61 10.69
N GLN A 94 -7.81 14.57 9.96
CA GLN A 94 -9.08 14.44 9.26
C GLN A 94 -9.74 13.13 9.62
N ALA A 95 -11.03 13.20 9.92
CA ALA A 95 -11.85 12.01 10.15
C ALA A 95 -13.09 12.03 9.27
N SER A 96 -13.54 10.85 8.87
CA SER A 96 -14.80 10.64 8.19
C SER A 96 -15.56 9.48 8.82
N PHE A 97 -16.89 9.57 8.83
CA PHE A 97 -17.78 8.55 9.39
C PHE A 97 -19.05 8.45 8.55
N GLY A 98 -19.50 7.24 8.30
CA GLY A 98 -20.69 6.97 7.51
C GLY A 98 -20.89 5.47 7.29
N PHE A 99 -21.79 5.14 6.38
CA PHE A 99 -22.07 3.75 6.04
C PHE A 99 -22.35 3.61 4.53
N GLY A 100 -22.11 2.40 4.01
CA GLY A 100 -22.50 1.98 2.67
C GLY A 100 -23.23 0.65 2.72
N VAL A 101 -24.27 0.52 1.92
CA VAL A 101 -25.05 -0.71 1.73
C VAL A 101 -24.83 -1.22 0.32
N ARG A 102 -24.39 -2.49 0.20
CA ARG A 102 -24.21 -3.19 -1.06
C ARG A 102 -25.21 -4.34 -1.13
N VAL A 103 -25.86 -4.54 -2.26
CA VAL A 103 -26.87 -5.58 -2.44
C VAL A 103 -26.72 -6.28 -3.79
N ILE A 104 -27.22 -7.52 -3.86
CA ILE A 104 -27.54 -8.19 -5.13
C ILE A 104 -29.06 -8.26 -5.24
N ALA A 105 -29.62 -7.66 -6.30
CA ALA A 105 -31.03 -7.79 -6.65
C ALA A 105 -31.17 -7.92 -8.17
N ALA A 106 -32.10 -8.75 -8.62
CA ALA A 106 -32.26 -9.11 -10.05
C ALA A 106 -30.95 -9.60 -10.69
N GLY A 107 -30.07 -10.26 -9.90
CA GLY A 107 -28.80 -10.81 -10.34
C GLY A 107 -27.65 -9.79 -10.45
N GLN A 108 -27.82 -8.52 -10.08
CA GLN A 108 -26.80 -7.50 -10.25
C GLN A 108 -26.49 -6.74 -8.96
N TRP A 109 -25.26 -6.19 -8.88
CA TRP A 109 -24.84 -5.35 -7.79
C TRP A 109 -25.53 -3.99 -7.81
N GLY A 110 -25.87 -3.50 -6.61
CA GLY A 110 -26.22 -2.11 -6.34
C GLY A 110 -25.58 -1.63 -5.07
N PHE A 111 -25.25 -0.35 -5.02
CA PHE A 111 -24.60 0.29 -3.90
C PHE A 111 -25.18 1.69 -3.66
N ALA A 112 -25.37 2.03 -2.40
CA ALA A 112 -25.68 3.39 -1.95
C ALA A 112 -25.07 3.65 -0.57
N ALA A 113 -24.76 4.91 -0.26
CA ALA A 113 -24.05 5.29 0.95
C ALA A 113 -24.51 6.63 1.50
N SER A 114 -24.34 6.85 2.82
CA SER A 114 -24.66 8.12 3.47
C SER A 114 -23.78 8.37 4.69
N PRO A 115 -23.45 9.65 5.00
CA PRO A 115 -22.79 10.03 6.25
C PRO A 115 -23.74 10.06 7.47
N LEU A 116 -25.05 9.94 7.28
CA LEU A 116 -26.07 10.06 8.33
C LEU A 116 -26.41 8.70 8.91
N VAL A 117 -25.66 8.26 9.94
CA VAL A 117 -25.80 6.93 10.53
C VAL A 117 -26.98 6.90 11.51
N THR A 118 -28.21 6.90 10.95
CA THR A 118 -29.48 6.72 11.68
C THR A 118 -30.28 5.55 11.10
N ALA A 119 -31.18 4.96 11.89
CA ALA A 119 -31.99 3.83 11.43
C ALA A 119 -32.85 4.18 10.21
N GLU A 120 -33.45 5.38 10.18
CA GLU A 120 -34.30 5.89 9.11
C GLU A 120 -33.50 6.04 7.79
N GLU A 121 -32.30 6.65 7.88
CA GLU A 121 -31.46 6.85 6.72
C GLU A 121 -30.87 5.53 6.20
N ILE A 122 -30.47 4.63 7.11
CA ILE A 122 -30.00 3.28 6.75
C ILE A 122 -31.09 2.51 6.00
N ALA A 123 -32.34 2.57 6.46
CA ALA A 123 -33.46 1.96 5.78
C ALA A 123 -33.71 2.56 4.39
N ARG A 124 -33.58 3.88 4.24
CA ARG A 124 -33.71 4.59 2.96
C ARG A 124 -32.61 4.16 1.98
N ILE A 125 -31.36 4.19 2.41
CA ILE A 125 -30.18 3.82 1.60
C ILE A 125 -30.21 2.34 1.18
N ALA A 126 -30.65 1.43 2.08
CA ALA A 126 -30.80 0.03 1.72
C ALA A 126 -31.81 -0.18 0.56
N ARG A 127 -32.93 0.55 0.56
CA ARG A 127 -33.88 0.52 -0.55
C ARG A 127 -33.30 1.13 -1.84
N GLU A 128 -32.57 2.23 -1.72
CA GLU A 128 -31.90 2.89 -2.85
C GLU A 128 -30.89 1.96 -3.52
N ALA A 129 -30.06 1.26 -2.74
CA ALA A 129 -29.12 0.26 -3.27
C ALA A 129 -29.85 -0.83 -4.09
N VAL A 130 -31.03 -1.28 -3.65
CA VAL A 130 -31.84 -2.25 -4.40
C VAL A 130 -32.38 -1.66 -5.70
N VAL A 131 -32.78 -0.38 -5.72
CA VAL A 131 -33.19 0.31 -6.96
C VAL A 131 -32.04 0.35 -7.96
N VAL A 132 -30.83 0.71 -7.50
CA VAL A 132 -29.61 0.73 -8.34
C VAL A 132 -29.32 -0.67 -8.90
N ALA A 133 -29.38 -1.72 -8.08
CA ALA A 133 -29.16 -3.10 -8.53
C ALA A 133 -30.14 -3.52 -9.64
N LYS A 134 -31.43 -3.21 -9.46
CA LYS A 134 -32.47 -3.51 -10.47
C LYS A 134 -32.28 -2.73 -11.77
N ALA A 135 -31.80 -1.48 -11.68
CA ALA A 135 -31.49 -0.69 -12.87
C ALA A 135 -30.26 -1.28 -13.61
N ASN A 136 -29.23 -1.72 -12.91
CA ASN A 136 -28.07 -2.38 -13.48
C ASN A 136 -28.40 -3.69 -14.18
N ALA A 137 -29.42 -4.41 -13.74
CA ALA A 137 -29.88 -5.65 -14.37
C ALA A 137 -30.33 -5.47 -15.84
N ALA A 138 -30.72 -4.26 -16.24
CA ALA A 138 -31.04 -3.96 -17.64
C ALA A 138 -29.79 -3.80 -18.53
N LEU A 139 -28.61 -3.63 -17.94
CA LEU A 139 -27.35 -3.31 -18.64
C LEU A 139 -26.39 -4.50 -18.71
N GLN A 140 -26.54 -5.51 -17.85
CA GLN A 140 -25.59 -6.62 -17.71
C GLN A 140 -26.23 -7.96 -18.02
N ALA A 141 -25.56 -8.76 -18.85
CA ALA A 141 -26.10 -10.04 -19.31
C ALA A 141 -25.88 -11.20 -18.31
N SER A 142 -24.83 -11.14 -17.49
CA SER A 142 -24.45 -12.23 -16.58
C SER A 142 -24.78 -11.90 -15.13
N PRO A 143 -25.47 -12.76 -14.40
CA PRO A 143 -25.73 -12.55 -12.98
C PRO A 143 -24.45 -12.70 -12.14
N VAL A 144 -24.36 -11.93 -11.06
CA VAL A 144 -23.31 -12.03 -10.06
C VAL A 144 -23.37 -13.41 -9.38
N GLN A 145 -22.22 -14.07 -9.25
CA GLN A 145 -22.07 -15.33 -8.55
C GLN A 145 -21.06 -15.17 -7.42
N LEU A 146 -21.49 -15.32 -6.17
CA LEU A 146 -20.62 -15.22 -5.01
C LEU A 146 -20.03 -16.58 -4.63
N ALA A 147 -18.73 -16.67 -4.54
CA ALA A 147 -18.07 -17.78 -3.86
C ALA A 147 -18.55 -17.85 -2.39
N PRO A 148 -18.78 -19.06 -1.84
CA PRO A 148 -19.24 -19.21 -0.47
C PRO A 148 -18.20 -18.71 0.52
N THR A 149 -18.66 -18.23 1.69
CA THR A 149 -17.82 -17.95 2.83
C THR A 149 -18.49 -18.44 4.12
N LYS A 150 -17.68 -18.70 5.15
CA LYS A 150 -18.21 -19.05 6.47
C LYS A 150 -18.79 -17.81 7.14
N LYS A 151 -19.77 -18.03 8.01
CA LYS A 151 -20.30 -17.01 8.91
C LYS A 151 -19.29 -16.74 10.03
N TYR A 152 -19.00 -15.46 10.28
CA TYR A 152 -18.15 -15.01 11.37
C TYR A 152 -18.84 -13.97 12.22
N VAL A 153 -18.72 -14.11 13.56
CA VAL A 153 -19.13 -13.10 14.53
C VAL A 153 -17.91 -12.81 15.39
N ASP A 154 -17.23 -11.70 15.13
CA ASP A 154 -15.90 -11.48 15.69
C ASP A 154 -15.58 -9.98 15.82
N ARG A 155 -14.66 -9.70 16.75
CA ARG A 155 -14.01 -8.39 16.87
C ARG A 155 -12.49 -8.60 16.90
N TRP A 156 -11.80 -7.87 16.05
CA TRP A 156 -10.36 -7.96 15.87
C TRP A 156 -9.71 -6.57 15.86
N THR A 157 -8.47 -6.50 16.36
CA THR A 157 -7.67 -5.28 16.35
C THR A 157 -6.28 -5.63 15.85
N SER A 158 -5.72 -4.79 14.98
CA SER A 158 -4.32 -4.90 14.58
C SER A 158 -3.40 -4.76 15.80
N ALA A 159 -2.25 -5.43 15.78
CA ALA A 159 -1.31 -5.37 16.90
C ALA A 159 -0.60 -4.01 16.95
N PHE A 160 -0.69 -3.31 18.09
CA PHE A 160 0.09 -2.13 18.43
C PHE A 160 0.28 -2.04 19.94
N GLN A 161 1.33 -1.33 20.40
CA GLN A 161 1.63 -1.14 21.81
C GLN A 161 1.10 0.19 22.35
N LYS A 162 1.29 1.27 21.59
CA LYS A 162 0.84 2.62 21.96
C LYS A 162 0.11 3.25 20.77
N ASP A 163 -1.15 3.66 21.01
CA ASP A 163 -1.94 4.35 19.97
C ASP A 163 -1.26 5.67 19.60
N PRO A 164 -0.90 5.88 18.31
CA PRO A 164 -0.28 7.10 17.86
C PRO A 164 -1.20 8.33 17.95
N PHE A 165 -2.52 8.13 17.96
CA PHE A 165 -3.48 9.24 18.10
C PHE A 165 -3.59 9.74 19.53
N GLY A 166 -3.10 8.99 20.52
CA GLY A 166 -2.94 9.41 21.92
C GLY A 166 -1.63 10.16 22.20
N VAL A 167 -0.73 10.28 21.21
CA VAL A 167 0.51 11.05 21.32
C VAL A 167 0.24 12.51 20.92
N SER A 168 0.76 13.47 21.70
CA SER A 168 0.51 14.89 21.40
C SER A 168 1.11 15.33 20.07
N VAL A 169 0.55 16.37 19.47
CA VAL A 169 1.05 16.95 18.23
C VAL A 169 2.44 17.55 18.45
N GLU A 170 2.67 18.15 19.63
CA GLU A 170 3.94 18.72 20.02
C GLU A 170 5.05 17.64 20.03
N GLU A 171 4.83 16.49 20.69
CA GLU A 171 5.80 15.38 20.73
C GLU A 171 6.13 14.89 19.31
N LYS A 172 5.14 14.81 18.42
CA LYS A 172 5.32 14.44 17.02
C LYS A 172 6.17 15.44 16.25
N LEU A 173 5.87 16.73 16.42
CA LEU A 173 6.58 17.82 15.75
C LEU A 173 8.02 17.95 16.26
N ASP A 174 8.25 17.87 17.57
CA ASP A 174 9.59 17.94 18.17
C ASP A 174 10.51 16.85 17.64
N LEU A 175 9.99 15.62 17.52
CA LEU A 175 10.74 14.48 16.98
C LEU A 175 11.24 14.74 15.55
N VAL A 176 10.37 15.19 14.66
CA VAL A 176 10.76 15.44 13.26
C VAL A 176 11.54 16.74 13.08
N HIS A 177 11.28 17.76 13.90
CA HIS A 177 12.03 19.02 13.89
C HIS A 177 13.50 18.80 14.19
N GLY A 178 13.82 18.07 15.28
CA GLY A 178 15.20 17.74 15.63
C GLY A 178 15.96 17.02 14.50
N ALA A 179 15.30 16.08 13.83
CA ALA A 179 15.87 15.38 12.68
C ALA A 179 16.08 16.32 11.47
N THR A 180 15.11 17.18 11.14
CA THR A 180 15.23 18.13 10.02
C THR A 180 16.31 19.18 10.25
N VAL A 181 16.45 19.71 11.47
CA VAL A 181 17.55 20.60 11.86
C VAL A 181 18.90 19.91 11.67
N SER A 182 19.00 18.64 12.07
CA SER A 182 20.24 17.86 11.86
C SER A 182 20.59 17.68 10.39
N MET A 183 19.61 17.45 9.52
CA MET A 183 19.84 17.36 8.08
C MET A 183 20.22 18.72 7.46
N LYS A 184 19.65 19.83 7.93
CA LYS A 184 19.86 21.19 7.38
C LYS A 184 21.20 21.84 7.73
N LYS A 185 22.10 21.17 8.46
CA LYS A 185 23.39 21.74 8.92
C LYS A 185 24.37 22.11 7.80
N ASP A 186 24.27 21.51 6.62
CA ASP A 186 25.08 21.89 5.46
C ASP A 186 24.30 22.88 4.56
N PRO A 187 24.92 24.01 4.13
CA PRO A 187 24.23 25.00 3.31
C PRO A 187 23.79 24.49 1.93
N ARG A 188 24.39 23.43 1.41
CA ARG A 188 23.99 22.79 0.15
C ARG A 188 22.69 21.98 0.29
N ILE A 189 22.28 21.63 1.52
CA ILE A 189 20.96 21.04 1.77
C ILE A 189 19.92 22.17 1.67
N MET A 190 19.27 22.28 0.52
CA MET A 190 18.29 23.33 0.27
C MET A 190 16.96 23.02 0.94
N MET A 191 16.60 21.74 1.09
CA MET A 191 15.38 21.36 1.80
C MET A 191 15.65 20.13 2.68
N ALA A 192 15.16 20.19 3.92
CA ALA A 192 15.05 19.06 4.83
C ALA A 192 13.58 18.88 5.21
N LEU A 193 13.06 17.67 5.09
CA LEU A 193 11.70 17.31 5.45
C LEU A 193 11.70 16.14 6.43
N GLY A 194 10.97 16.29 7.52
CA GLY A 194 10.59 15.20 8.42
C GLY A 194 9.07 15.06 8.42
N PHE A 195 8.57 13.84 8.30
CA PHE A 195 7.16 13.55 8.13
C PHE A 195 6.73 12.32 8.90
N LEU A 196 5.57 12.39 9.55
CA LEU A 196 4.90 11.28 10.20
C LEU A 196 3.46 11.19 9.68
N GLY A 197 3.09 10.04 9.15
CA GLY A 197 1.73 9.73 8.73
C GLY A 197 1.10 8.70 9.65
N PHE A 198 -0.18 8.87 9.98
CA PHE A 198 -0.97 7.96 10.81
C PHE A 198 -2.33 7.75 10.16
N ARG A 199 -2.78 6.49 10.11
CA ARG A 199 -4.13 6.13 9.67
C ARG A 199 -4.76 5.19 10.67
N ALA A 200 -6.04 5.41 10.98
CA ALA A 200 -6.87 4.46 11.70
C ALA A 200 -8.13 4.16 10.91
N GLU A 201 -8.50 2.89 10.87
CA GLU A 201 -9.75 2.40 10.28
C GLU A 201 -10.52 1.63 11.34
N ASP A 202 -11.71 2.12 11.71
CA ASP A 202 -12.72 1.41 12.48
C ASP A 202 -13.77 0.91 11.51
N LYS A 203 -13.82 -0.39 11.30
CA LYS A 203 -14.67 -1.03 10.29
C LYS A 203 -15.63 -1.99 10.95
N TYR A 204 -16.91 -1.84 10.66
CA TYR A 204 -17.94 -2.81 10.99
C TYR A 204 -18.60 -3.31 9.70
N LEU A 205 -18.69 -4.62 9.55
CA LEU A 205 -19.34 -5.31 8.44
C LEU A 205 -20.40 -6.25 8.98
N ALA A 206 -21.61 -6.20 8.41
CA ALA A 206 -22.60 -7.25 8.57
C ALA A 206 -23.17 -7.70 7.23
N THR A 207 -23.41 -8.99 7.08
CA THR A 207 -23.93 -9.59 5.84
C THR A 207 -25.26 -10.32 6.06
N SER A 208 -26.07 -10.44 5.02
CA SER A 208 -27.31 -11.24 5.04
C SER A 208 -27.04 -12.75 5.22
N GLU A 209 -25.79 -13.20 5.03
CA GLU A 209 -25.35 -14.57 5.32
C GLU A 209 -25.04 -14.78 6.80
N GLY A 210 -25.13 -13.71 7.61
CA GLY A 210 -25.08 -13.73 9.07
C GLY A 210 -23.72 -13.42 9.67
N SER A 211 -22.74 -12.95 8.91
CA SER A 211 -21.50 -12.41 9.47
C SER A 211 -21.75 -11.06 10.14
N SER A 212 -21.04 -10.82 11.27
CA SER A 212 -21.01 -9.57 12.03
C SER A 212 -19.57 -9.39 12.53
N ILE A 213 -18.82 -8.48 11.90
CA ILE A 213 -17.37 -8.37 12.06
C ILE A 213 -17.02 -6.91 12.36
N GLN A 214 -16.27 -6.68 13.43
CA GLN A 214 -15.70 -5.37 13.74
C GLN A 214 -14.18 -5.46 13.75
N GLN A 215 -13.51 -4.53 13.05
CA GLN A 215 -12.05 -4.48 12.96
C GLN A 215 -11.53 -3.08 13.23
N TYR A 216 -10.42 -2.98 14.00
CA TYR A 216 -9.68 -1.74 14.20
C TYR A 216 -8.25 -1.91 13.72
N ILE A 217 -7.82 -1.02 12.83
CA ILE A 217 -6.53 -1.09 12.16
C ILE A 217 -5.81 0.24 12.37
N VAL A 218 -4.53 0.18 12.78
CA VAL A 218 -3.67 1.35 12.96
C VAL A 218 -2.42 1.19 12.11
N GLN A 219 -2.09 2.22 11.35
CA GLN A 219 -0.95 2.24 10.43
C GLN A 219 -0.11 3.50 10.65
N VAL A 220 1.20 3.37 10.53
CA VAL A 220 2.14 4.48 10.70
C VAL A 220 3.15 4.52 9.55
N PHE A 221 3.59 5.74 9.20
CA PHE A 221 4.58 5.98 8.15
C PHE A 221 5.50 7.15 8.53
N PRO A 222 6.72 6.91 8.99
CA PRO A 222 7.75 7.93 9.17
C PRO A 222 8.63 8.08 7.92
N LEU A 223 9.07 9.31 7.65
CA LEU A 223 9.94 9.65 6.51
C LEU A 223 10.87 10.82 6.86
N LEU A 224 12.15 10.72 6.47
CA LEU A 224 13.06 11.87 6.36
C LEU A 224 13.49 12.04 4.90
N MET A 225 13.69 13.28 4.47
CA MET A 225 14.17 13.60 3.13
C MET A 225 15.09 14.82 3.16
N ALA A 226 16.24 14.72 2.53
CA ALA A 226 17.16 15.82 2.30
C ALA A 226 17.34 16.06 0.80
N ASN A 227 17.20 17.31 0.36
CA ASN A 227 17.48 17.73 -1.00
C ASN A 227 18.75 18.59 -1.01
N ALA A 228 19.79 18.08 -1.65
CA ALA A 228 21.07 18.77 -1.84
C ALA A 228 21.12 19.40 -3.23
N VAL A 229 21.66 20.63 -3.32
CA VAL A 229 21.75 21.40 -4.55
C VAL A 229 23.14 22.01 -4.72
N ASP A 230 23.72 21.82 -5.90
CA ASP A 230 24.87 22.58 -6.38
C ASP A 230 24.36 23.71 -7.30
N MET A 231 24.28 24.91 -6.74
CA MET A 231 23.77 26.10 -7.44
C MET A 231 24.65 26.51 -8.62
N GLN A 232 25.96 26.21 -8.58
CA GLN A 232 26.86 26.57 -9.68
C GLN A 232 26.68 25.68 -10.90
N LYS A 233 26.43 24.39 -10.65
CA LYS A 233 26.22 23.39 -11.71
C LYS A 233 24.75 23.21 -12.09
N GLY A 234 23.82 23.77 -11.32
CA GLY A 234 22.38 23.56 -11.51
C GLY A 234 21.94 22.11 -11.24
N ILE A 235 22.63 21.38 -10.38
CA ILE A 235 22.36 19.97 -10.07
C ILE A 235 21.64 19.87 -8.74
N SER A 236 20.62 19.02 -8.69
CA SER A 236 19.87 18.68 -7.47
C SER A 236 19.83 17.17 -7.28
N ARG A 237 19.99 16.72 -6.03
CA ARG A 237 19.84 15.32 -5.62
C ARG A 237 19.04 15.22 -4.33
N THR A 238 18.14 14.26 -4.28
CA THR A 238 17.36 13.95 -3.09
C THR A 238 17.84 12.64 -2.50
N ARG A 239 17.83 12.55 -1.19
CA ARG A 239 18.04 11.32 -0.45
C ARG A 239 16.96 11.19 0.62
N SER A 240 16.31 10.04 0.65
CA SER A 240 15.24 9.75 1.59
C SER A 240 15.64 8.63 2.55
N TYR A 241 15.25 8.75 3.80
CA TYR A 241 15.18 7.63 4.73
C TYR A 241 13.72 7.18 4.81
N GLN A 242 13.39 6.24 3.97
CA GLN A 242 12.11 5.56 4.02
C GLN A 242 12.23 4.44 5.04
N THR A 243 11.58 4.61 6.18
CA THR A 243 11.29 3.47 7.04
C THR A 243 10.07 2.76 6.48
N PRO A 244 9.95 1.43 6.67
CA PRO A 244 8.76 0.74 6.21
C PRO A 244 7.50 1.37 6.80
N PRO A 245 6.52 1.78 5.98
CA PRO A 245 5.19 2.02 6.51
C PRO A 245 4.62 0.68 7.02
N VAL A 246 4.03 0.68 8.22
CA VAL A 246 3.62 -0.57 8.88
C VAL A 246 2.29 -0.44 9.61
N THR A 247 1.59 -1.56 9.73
CA THR A 247 0.47 -1.72 10.66
C THR A 247 1.03 -1.95 12.06
N ALA A 248 1.14 -0.88 12.83
CA ALA A 248 1.70 -0.82 14.18
C ALA A 248 1.30 0.50 14.86
N GLY A 249 1.71 0.71 16.13
CA GLY A 249 1.51 1.95 16.85
C GLY A 249 2.75 2.85 16.89
N TRP A 250 2.76 3.75 17.89
CA TRP A 250 3.86 4.70 18.10
C TRP A 250 5.22 4.05 18.30
N GLU A 251 5.26 2.82 18.79
CA GLU A 251 6.50 2.05 18.94
C GLU A 251 7.28 1.88 17.63
N ALA A 252 6.60 1.87 16.48
CA ALA A 252 7.29 1.81 15.18
C ALA A 252 7.97 3.13 14.84
N ILE A 253 7.38 4.27 15.21
CA ILE A 253 7.99 5.59 15.06
C ILE A 253 9.26 5.68 15.92
N THR A 254 9.21 5.20 17.15
CA THR A 254 10.39 5.19 18.05
C THR A 254 11.52 4.32 17.47
N LYS A 255 11.18 3.12 16.96
CA LYS A 255 12.14 2.19 16.35
C LYS A 255 12.73 2.69 15.02
N ALA A 256 12.08 3.65 14.36
CA ALA A 256 12.59 4.25 13.12
C ALA A 256 13.89 5.04 13.32
N ASN A 257 14.23 5.42 14.56
CA ASN A 257 15.49 6.12 14.89
C ASN A 257 15.80 7.31 13.97
N LEU A 258 14.78 8.16 13.75
CA LEU A 258 14.88 9.27 12.79
C LEU A 258 16.04 10.21 13.09
N ALA A 259 16.24 10.56 14.37
CA ALA A 259 17.30 11.46 14.80
C ALA A 259 18.71 10.91 14.51
N GLU A 260 18.92 9.60 14.69
CA GLU A 260 20.20 8.92 14.44
C GLU A 260 20.49 8.79 12.95
N ASN A 261 19.46 8.63 12.11
CA ASN A 261 19.59 8.49 10.66
C ASN A 261 19.72 9.84 9.92
N ALA A 262 19.26 10.93 10.50
CA ALA A 262 19.27 12.25 9.87
C ALA A 262 20.66 12.72 9.39
N PRO A 263 21.78 12.57 10.16
CA PRO A 263 23.11 12.90 9.68
C PRO A 263 23.53 12.07 8.46
N ARG A 264 23.25 10.75 8.46
CA ARG A 264 23.57 9.85 7.36
C ARG A 264 22.85 10.27 6.07
N ILE A 265 21.54 10.61 6.15
CA ILE A 265 20.77 11.06 4.99
C ILE A 265 21.34 12.35 4.42
N ARG A 266 21.80 13.29 5.25
CA ARG A 266 22.49 14.50 4.80
C ARG A 266 23.78 14.16 4.05
N GLU A 267 24.65 13.34 4.64
CA GLU A 267 25.95 12.99 4.05
C GLU A 267 25.77 12.23 2.72
N GLU A 268 24.85 11.27 2.67
CA GLU A 268 24.55 10.54 1.44
C GLU A 268 23.93 11.44 0.36
N ALA A 269 23.09 12.44 0.71
CA ALA A 269 22.60 13.43 -0.25
C ALA A 269 23.74 14.26 -0.86
N LEU A 270 24.72 14.65 -0.03
CA LEU A 270 25.89 15.42 -0.46
C LEU A 270 26.87 14.57 -1.28
N GLU A 271 27.07 13.31 -0.92
CA GLU A 271 27.85 12.35 -1.72
C GLU A 271 27.19 12.12 -3.09
N HIS A 272 25.87 11.91 -3.11
CA HIS A 272 25.11 11.72 -4.35
C HIS A 272 25.16 12.97 -5.25
N LEU A 273 25.20 14.19 -4.66
CA LEU A 273 25.34 15.43 -5.42
C LEU A 273 26.67 15.50 -6.18
N ALA A 274 27.74 14.94 -5.61
CA ALA A 274 29.08 14.88 -6.20
C ALA A 274 29.32 13.61 -7.04
N ALA A 275 28.41 12.66 -7.02
CA ALA A 275 28.59 11.35 -7.64
C ALA A 275 28.66 11.43 -9.18
N PRO A 276 29.60 10.71 -9.83
CA PRO A 276 29.66 10.63 -11.28
C PRO A 276 28.43 9.92 -11.84
N PRO A 277 28.05 10.23 -13.10
CA PRO A 277 26.96 9.53 -13.76
C PRO A 277 27.33 8.05 -14.02
N VAL A 278 26.30 7.20 -14.08
CA VAL A 278 26.49 5.79 -14.43
C VAL A 278 26.99 5.65 -15.88
N THR A 279 27.85 4.66 -16.12
CA THR A 279 28.11 4.20 -17.49
C THR A 279 26.99 3.23 -17.89
N PRO A 280 26.16 3.55 -18.91
CA PRO A 280 25.05 2.70 -19.34
C PRO A 280 25.53 1.37 -19.93
N GLY A 281 24.65 0.39 -19.98
CA GLY A 281 24.92 -0.92 -20.57
C GLY A 281 24.32 -2.07 -19.76
N LYS A 282 24.66 -3.30 -20.14
CA LYS A 282 24.26 -4.49 -19.39
C LYS A 282 25.08 -4.60 -18.10
N LYS A 283 24.39 -4.63 -16.96
CA LYS A 283 25.00 -4.71 -15.61
C LYS A 283 24.23 -5.66 -14.72
N ASP A 284 24.93 -6.21 -13.75
CA ASP A 284 24.27 -6.94 -12.68
C ASP A 284 23.71 -5.94 -11.66
N LEU A 285 22.52 -6.23 -11.15
CA LEU A 285 21.88 -5.40 -10.12
C LEU A 285 21.78 -6.18 -8.81
N VAL A 286 22.10 -5.51 -7.70
CA VAL A 286 21.71 -5.95 -6.36
C VAL A 286 20.70 -4.95 -5.82
N LEU A 287 19.46 -5.39 -5.62
CA LEU A 287 18.37 -4.54 -5.18
C LEU A 287 18.10 -4.78 -3.70
N LEU A 288 18.16 -3.73 -2.89
CA LEU A 288 17.79 -3.77 -1.48
C LEU A 288 16.25 -3.78 -1.31
N PRO A 289 15.72 -4.27 -0.18
CA PRO A 289 14.28 -4.35 0.04
C PRO A 289 13.55 -3.01 -0.14
N SER A 290 14.16 -1.89 0.26
CA SER A 290 13.61 -0.54 0.09
C SER A 290 13.46 -0.09 -1.37
N HIS A 291 14.05 -0.82 -2.32
CA HIS A 291 13.86 -0.62 -3.76
C HIS A 291 13.08 -1.78 -4.39
N LEU A 292 13.43 -3.04 -4.09
CA LEU A 292 12.87 -4.22 -4.72
C LEU A 292 11.35 -4.34 -4.50
N TRP A 293 10.83 -3.81 -3.39
CA TRP A 293 9.40 -3.80 -3.12
C TRP A 293 8.59 -3.13 -4.25
N LEU A 294 9.09 -2.03 -4.83
CA LEU A 294 8.43 -1.34 -5.94
C LEU A 294 8.40 -2.22 -7.19
N THR A 295 9.50 -2.93 -7.47
CA THR A 295 9.56 -3.87 -8.61
C THR A 295 8.58 -5.03 -8.43
N ILE A 296 8.43 -5.56 -7.20
CA ILE A 296 7.43 -6.58 -6.86
C ILE A 296 6.02 -6.01 -7.07
N HIS A 297 5.73 -4.83 -6.53
CA HIS A 297 4.45 -4.15 -6.61
C HIS A 297 3.98 -3.98 -8.06
N GLU A 298 4.82 -3.35 -8.87
CA GLU A 298 4.48 -2.96 -10.24
C GLU A 298 4.45 -4.15 -11.21
N SER A 299 5.42 -5.06 -11.11
CA SER A 299 5.60 -6.09 -12.13
C SER A 299 4.91 -7.43 -11.80
N LEU A 300 4.76 -7.77 -10.52
CA LEU A 300 4.12 -9.02 -10.08
C LEU A 300 2.81 -8.78 -9.34
N GLY A 301 2.76 -7.80 -8.45
CA GLY A 301 1.56 -7.46 -7.70
C GLY A 301 0.40 -7.10 -8.62
N HIS A 302 0.52 -6.02 -9.35
CA HIS A 302 -0.52 -5.54 -10.25
C HIS A 302 -0.82 -6.49 -11.41
N SER A 303 0.18 -7.20 -11.96
CA SER A 303 -0.05 -8.11 -13.08
C SER A 303 -0.89 -9.35 -12.71
N THR A 304 -1.04 -9.64 -11.43
CA THR A 304 -1.79 -10.80 -10.93
C THR A 304 -3.11 -10.45 -10.23
N GLU A 305 -3.57 -9.21 -10.37
CA GLU A 305 -4.93 -8.79 -10.02
C GLU A 305 -5.91 -9.31 -11.08
N LEU A 306 -6.93 -10.08 -10.67
CA LEU A 306 -7.80 -10.75 -11.64
C LEU A 306 -8.65 -9.77 -12.44
N ASP A 307 -9.22 -8.75 -11.80
CA ASP A 307 -10.04 -7.74 -12.47
C ASP A 307 -9.25 -6.97 -13.54
N ARG A 308 -7.95 -6.73 -13.30
CA ARG A 308 -7.04 -6.16 -14.29
C ARG A 308 -6.83 -7.09 -15.49
N ALA A 309 -6.62 -8.39 -15.23
CA ALA A 309 -6.49 -9.40 -16.29
C ALA A 309 -7.78 -9.56 -17.11
N LEU A 310 -8.94 -9.31 -16.50
CA LEU A 310 -10.26 -9.28 -17.14
C LEU A 310 -10.56 -7.97 -17.90
N GLY A 311 -9.69 -6.95 -17.76
CA GLY A 311 -9.84 -5.67 -18.42
C GLY A 311 -10.75 -4.67 -17.70
N TYR A 312 -11.13 -4.91 -16.44
CA TYR A 312 -11.99 -3.99 -15.68
C TYR A 312 -11.31 -2.66 -15.32
N GLU A 313 -9.98 -2.63 -15.34
CA GLU A 313 -9.14 -1.44 -15.08
C GLU A 313 -8.55 -0.81 -16.37
N ALA A 314 -8.99 -1.24 -17.55
CA ALA A 314 -8.35 -0.87 -18.82
C ALA A 314 -8.31 0.64 -19.10
N ASN A 315 -9.30 1.40 -18.62
CA ASN A 315 -9.38 2.85 -18.80
C ASN A 315 -8.57 3.66 -17.76
N PHE A 316 -8.25 3.08 -16.61
CA PHE A 316 -7.52 3.78 -15.54
C PHE A 316 -6.07 3.31 -15.42
N ALA A 317 -5.87 2.03 -15.08
CA ALA A 317 -4.56 1.50 -14.72
C ALA A 317 -4.06 0.41 -15.70
N GLY A 318 -4.80 0.15 -16.77
CA GLY A 318 -4.45 -0.78 -17.81
C GLY A 318 -4.91 -2.22 -17.58
N THR A 319 -4.29 -3.13 -18.28
CA THR A 319 -4.61 -4.57 -18.30
C THR A 319 -3.48 -5.38 -17.68
N SER A 320 -3.38 -6.67 -17.99
CA SER A 320 -2.28 -7.52 -17.55
C SER A 320 -1.76 -8.39 -18.67
N PHE A 321 -0.43 -8.56 -18.74
CA PHE A 321 0.17 -9.58 -19.57
C PHE A 321 -0.03 -10.99 -19.01
N MET A 322 -0.36 -11.12 -17.73
CA MET A 322 -0.69 -12.37 -17.07
C MET A 322 -2.16 -12.73 -17.37
N THR A 323 -2.41 -13.23 -18.58
CA THR A 323 -3.74 -13.62 -19.07
C THR A 323 -4.22 -14.95 -18.47
N LEU A 324 -5.53 -15.21 -18.48
CA LEU A 324 -6.13 -16.39 -17.84
C LEU A 324 -5.53 -17.72 -18.30
N ASP A 325 -5.20 -17.84 -19.59
CA ASP A 325 -4.59 -19.04 -20.17
C ASP A 325 -3.18 -19.34 -19.65
N LYS A 326 -2.53 -18.37 -18.99
CA LYS A 326 -1.18 -18.52 -18.42
C LYS A 326 -1.18 -19.09 -17.01
N MET A 327 -2.31 -19.05 -16.30
CA MET A 327 -2.40 -19.56 -14.94
C MET A 327 -2.04 -21.06 -14.87
N GLY A 328 -1.25 -21.43 -13.88
CA GLY A 328 -0.77 -22.80 -13.64
C GLY A 328 0.43 -23.24 -14.47
N LYS A 329 0.85 -22.52 -15.51
CA LYS A 329 1.89 -22.98 -16.45
C LYS A 329 2.93 -21.96 -16.90
N TYR A 330 2.62 -20.65 -16.82
CA TYR A 330 3.55 -19.63 -17.33
C TYR A 330 4.72 -19.43 -16.37
N LYS A 331 5.94 -19.55 -16.91
CA LYS A 331 7.18 -19.30 -16.18
C LYS A 331 7.53 -17.81 -16.27
N VAL A 332 7.24 -17.09 -15.19
CA VAL A 332 7.47 -15.63 -15.08
C VAL A 332 8.84 -15.30 -14.50
N GLY A 333 9.43 -16.20 -13.71
CA GLY A 333 10.71 -16.00 -13.02
C GLY A 333 11.59 -17.25 -12.96
N SER A 334 12.78 -17.10 -12.41
CA SER A 334 13.67 -18.23 -12.11
C SER A 334 13.05 -19.13 -11.02
N ASP A 335 13.62 -20.32 -10.81
CA ASP A 335 13.15 -21.25 -9.78
C ASP A 335 13.33 -20.73 -8.34
N LEU A 336 14.10 -19.65 -8.16
CA LEU A 336 14.24 -18.95 -6.87
C LEU A 336 13.05 -18.06 -6.55
N VAL A 337 12.24 -17.70 -7.55
CA VAL A 337 11.16 -16.73 -7.39
C VAL A 337 9.89 -17.42 -6.93
N THR A 338 9.63 -17.32 -5.63
CA THR A 338 8.35 -17.72 -5.02
C THR A 338 7.73 -16.50 -4.36
N VAL A 339 6.49 -16.16 -4.75
CA VAL A 339 5.79 -14.95 -4.33
C VAL A 339 4.43 -15.31 -3.77
N TYR A 340 4.10 -14.72 -2.62
CA TYR A 340 2.84 -14.94 -1.93
C TYR A 340 1.99 -13.67 -1.88
N GLY A 341 0.67 -13.84 -1.98
CA GLY A 341 -0.32 -12.90 -1.50
C GLY A 341 -0.68 -13.24 -0.06
N ASP A 342 -0.64 -12.27 0.85
CA ASP A 342 -0.80 -12.56 2.27
C ASP A 342 -1.38 -11.36 3.04
N ARG A 343 -2.59 -11.51 3.55
CA ARG A 343 -3.22 -10.52 4.44
C ARG A 343 -3.09 -10.88 5.93
N THR A 344 -2.25 -11.87 6.25
CA THR A 344 -2.04 -12.34 7.64
C THR A 344 -0.67 -11.98 8.20
N ILE A 345 0.25 -11.49 7.36
CA ILE A 345 1.61 -11.18 7.78
C ILE A 345 1.64 -10.02 8.81
N ALA A 346 2.36 -10.24 9.91
CA ALA A 346 2.47 -9.24 10.96
C ALA A 346 3.08 -7.92 10.45
N GLY A 347 2.49 -6.79 10.81
CA GLY A 347 2.95 -5.46 10.40
C GLY A 347 2.65 -5.08 8.94
N GLY A 348 2.12 -5.99 8.12
CA GLY A 348 1.75 -5.68 6.75
C GLY A 348 0.60 -4.67 6.67
N LEU A 349 0.71 -3.69 5.78
CA LEU A 349 -0.29 -2.62 5.62
C LEU A 349 -1.66 -3.13 5.18
N ALA A 350 -1.70 -4.15 4.30
CA ALA A 350 -2.95 -4.78 3.88
C ALA A 350 -3.38 -5.95 4.79
N SER A 351 -2.73 -6.14 5.95
CA SER A 351 -3.08 -7.22 6.87
C SER A 351 -4.35 -6.91 7.64
N VAL A 352 -5.31 -7.81 7.52
CA VAL A 352 -6.61 -7.77 8.19
C VAL A 352 -7.04 -9.21 8.49
N LYS A 353 -7.90 -9.40 9.47
CA LYS A 353 -8.42 -10.75 9.74
C LYS A 353 -9.50 -11.16 8.74
N TYR A 354 -10.33 -10.20 8.32
CA TYR A 354 -11.38 -10.41 7.33
C TYR A 354 -11.32 -9.30 6.28
N ASP A 355 -11.57 -9.66 5.01
CA ASP A 355 -11.73 -8.68 3.96
C ASP A 355 -13.12 -8.01 3.97
N ASP A 356 -13.39 -7.08 3.05
CA ASP A 356 -14.67 -6.37 2.99
C ASP A 356 -15.82 -7.17 2.35
N ASP A 357 -15.56 -8.43 1.97
CA ASP A 357 -16.58 -9.46 1.65
C ASP A 357 -16.89 -10.38 2.86
N GLY A 358 -16.20 -10.17 4.00
CA GLY A 358 -16.32 -11.01 5.20
C GLY A 358 -15.58 -12.34 5.09
N VAL A 359 -14.64 -12.48 4.17
CA VAL A 359 -13.80 -13.66 3.98
C VAL A 359 -12.64 -13.64 4.97
N LEU A 360 -12.43 -14.74 5.69
CA LEU A 360 -11.22 -14.90 6.51
C LEU A 360 -9.99 -14.92 5.61
N THR A 361 -9.07 -13.99 5.84
CA THR A 361 -7.89 -13.83 5.01
C THR A 361 -6.86 -14.94 5.24
N THR A 362 -6.11 -15.24 4.20
CA THR A 362 -5.10 -16.31 4.19
C THR A 362 -3.86 -15.88 3.43
N LYS A 363 -2.81 -16.69 3.56
CA LYS A 363 -1.64 -16.69 2.68
C LYS A 363 -1.84 -17.66 1.53
N PHE A 364 -1.52 -17.27 0.31
CA PHE A 364 -1.60 -18.12 -0.89
C PHE A 364 -0.46 -17.84 -1.87
N PRO A 365 0.03 -18.85 -2.62
CA PRO A 365 1.08 -18.63 -3.62
C PRO A 365 0.50 -17.93 -4.86
N ILE A 366 1.08 -16.78 -5.22
CA ILE A 366 0.84 -16.12 -6.52
C ILE A 366 1.77 -16.74 -7.56
N ILE A 367 3.05 -16.88 -7.20
CA ILE A 367 4.09 -17.51 -8.02
C ILE A 367 4.80 -18.53 -7.16
N GLU A 368 5.04 -19.72 -7.68
CA GLU A 368 5.78 -20.77 -7.00
C GLU A 368 6.88 -21.31 -7.92
N LYS A 369 8.13 -21.19 -7.48
CA LYS A 369 9.32 -21.56 -8.26
C LYS A 369 9.26 -21.04 -9.70
N GLY A 370 8.96 -19.75 -9.84
CA GLY A 370 8.84 -19.05 -11.10
C GLY A 370 7.56 -19.30 -11.89
N ILE A 371 6.68 -20.20 -11.46
CA ILE A 371 5.44 -20.52 -12.18
C ILE A 371 4.27 -19.75 -11.58
N PHE A 372 3.52 -19.03 -12.42
CA PHE A 372 2.29 -18.35 -12.04
C PHE A 372 1.20 -19.34 -11.61
N LYS A 373 0.67 -19.22 -10.38
CA LYS A 373 -0.28 -20.16 -9.78
C LYS A 373 -1.68 -19.61 -9.63
N HIS A 374 -1.84 -18.46 -8.94
CA HIS A 374 -3.14 -17.93 -8.59
C HIS A 374 -3.21 -16.43 -8.80
N TYR A 375 -4.39 -15.96 -9.16
CA TYR A 375 -4.76 -14.55 -9.11
C TYR A 375 -5.14 -14.11 -7.70
N GLN A 376 -5.13 -12.81 -7.49
CA GLN A 376 -5.76 -12.13 -6.36
C GLN A 376 -7.26 -11.99 -6.68
N THR A 377 -8.12 -12.64 -5.91
CA THR A 377 -9.56 -12.74 -6.21
C THR A 377 -10.45 -12.25 -5.07
N ILE A 378 -11.66 -11.82 -5.40
CA ILE A 378 -12.77 -11.55 -4.49
C ILE A 378 -13.91 -12.54 -4.74
N ARG A 379 -14.99 -12.49 -3.93
CA ARG A 379 -16.05 -13.51 -3.97
C ARG A 379 -16.78 -13.61 -5.32
N ASP A 380 -17.00 -12.50 -6.00
CA ASP A 380 -17.69 -12.48 -7.29
C ASP A 380 -16.80 -12.78 -8.50
N GLN A 381 -15.50 -13.00 -8.28
CA GLN A 381 -14.51 -13.28 -9.33
C GLN A 381 -13.91 -14.69 -9.27
N ALA A 382 -13.91 -15.34 -8.11
CA ALA A 382 -13.23 -16.62 -7.91
C ALA A 382 -13.67 -17.70 -8.94
N HIS A 383 -14.94 -17.77 -9.26
CA HIS A 383 -15.50 -18.72 -10.24
C HIS A 383 -14.96 -18.51 -11.67
N LEU A 384 -14.54 -17.29 -12.03
CA LEU A 384 -14.02 -16.96 -13.36
C LEU A 384 -12.67 -17.63 -13.67
N VAL A 385 -11.97 -18.05 -12.63
CA VAL A 385 -10.70 -18.80 -12.71
C VAL A 385 -10.83 -20.23 -12.18
N GLY A 386 -12.05 -20.74 -12.01
CA GLY A 386 -12.33 -22.09 -11.54
C GLY A 386 -12.03 -22.30 -10.04
N GLU A 387 -11.88 -21.24 -9.26
CA GLU A 387 -11.73 -21.32 -7.81
C GLU A 387 -13.10 -21.35 -7.12
N THR A 388 -13.23 -22.16 -6.06
CA THR A 388 -14.44 -22.31 -5.26
C THR A 388 -14.50 -21.33 -4.09
N GLU A 389 -13.39 -20.72 -3.72
CA GLU A 389 -13.24 -19.79 -2.61
C GLU A 389 -12.50 -18.53 -3.06
N SER A 390 -12.86 -17.40 -2.46
CA SER A 390 -12.14 -16.13 -2.63
C SER A 390 -10.78 -16.17 -1.92
N ARG A 391 -9.81 -15.44 -2.47
CA ARG A 391 -8.50 -15.22 -1.82
C ARG A 391 -8.53 -14.09 -0.77
N GLY A 392 -9.70 -13.50 -0.50
CA GLY A 392 -9.86 -12.46 0.52
C GLY A 392 -9.23 -11.13 0.15
N CYS A 393 -9.35 -10.72 -1.11
CA CYS A 393 -8.73 -9.50 -1.63
C CYS A 393 -9.71 -8.32 -1.79
N CYS A 394 -10.90 -8.36 -1.18
CA CYS A 394 -11.88 -7.29 -1.24
C CYS A 394 -11.56 -6.16 -0.24
N TYR A 395 -11.61 -4.90 -0.70
CA TYR A 395 -11.40 -3.74 0.16
C TYR A 395 -12.07 -2.49 -0.43
N ALA A 396 -12.46 -1.58 0.45
CA ALA A 396 -12.87 -0.22 0.10
C ALA A 396 -12.24 0.77 1.09
N ASP A 397 -11.76 1.88 0.58
CA ASP A 397 -11.03 2.91 1.33
C ASP A 397 -11.94 3.89 2.09
N SER A 398 -13.24 3.80 1.87
CA SER A 398 -14.23 4.69 2.48
C SER A 398 -15.55 3.95 2.71
N TRP A 399 -16.35 4.46 3.64
CA TRP A 399 -17.74 4.04 3.79
C TRP A 399 -18.58 4.32 2.54
N SER A 400 -18.21 5.33 1.73
CA SER A 400 -18.89 5.71 0.49
C SER A 400 -18.34 5.06 -0.77
N SER A 401 -17.32 4.21 -0.66
CA SER A 401 -16.69 3.53 -1.79
C SER A 401 -17.26 2.12 -1.99
N VAL A 402 -17.44 1.72 -3.24
CA VAL A 402 -17.81 0.33 -3.59
C VAL A 402 -16.60 -0.57 -3.31
N PRO A 403 -16.76 -1.66 -2.54
CA PRO A 403 -15.68 -2.65 -2.39
C PRO A 403 -15.37 -3.35 -3.71
N PHE A 404 -14.11 -3.51 -4.01
CA PHE A 404 -13.64 -4.27 -5.17
C PHE A 404 -12.27 -4.91 -4.89
N GLN A 405 -11.69 -5.60 -5.88
CA GLN A 405 -10.41 -6.28 -5.69
C GLN A 405 -9.29 -5.26 -5.44
N ARG A 406 -8.56 -5.45 -4.33
CA ARG A 406 -7.35 -4.68 -4.01
C ARG A 406 -6.21 -5.62 -3.62
N MET A 407 -5.01 -5.19 -3.93
CA MET A 407 -3.79 -5.96 -3.70
C MET A 407 -3.63 -6.31 -2.21
N PRO A 408 -3.42 -7.60 -1.84
CA PRO A 408 -2.94 -7.99 -0.52
C PRO A 408 -1.48 -7.58 -0.34
N ASN A 409 -0.86 -7.82 0.84
CA ASN A 409 0.59 -7.75 0.87
C ASN A 409 1.16 -8.82 -0.06
N VAL A 410 2.06 -8.43 -0.95
CA VAL A 410 2.70 -9.34 -1.92
C VAL A 410 4.18 -9.41 -1.61
N TRP A 411 4.70 -10.58 -1.28
CA TRP A 411 6.06 -10.71 -0.82
C TRP A 411 6.82 -11.88 -1.45
N LEU A 412 8.12 -11.62 -1.69
CA LEU A 412 9.08 -12.58 -2.22
C LEU A 412 9.65 -13.43 -1.08
N GLU A 413 9.67 -14.73 -1.24
CA GLU A 413 10.29 -15.65 -0.30
C GLU A 413 11.79 -15.38 -0.17
N ALA A 414 12.30 -15.42 1.08
CA ALA A 414 13.73 -15.25 1.33
C ALA A 414 14.54 -16.44 0.80
N GLY A 415 15.74 -16.17 0.39
CA GLY A 415 16.69 -17.20 -0.02
C GLY A 415 17.25 -18.04 1.13
N PRO A 416 18.23 -18.91 0.85
CA PRO A 416 18.91 -19.73 1.88
C PRO A 416 19.54 -18.86 2.97
N ARG A 417 19.56 -19.37 4.22
CA ARG A 417 20.04 -18.63 5.40
C ARG A 417 21.46 -18.14 5.31
N GLU A 418 22.32 -18.87 4.63
CA GLU A 418 23.75 -18.56 4.44
C GLU A 418 24.00 -17.47 3.41
N VAL A 419 23.03 -17.12 2.58
CA VAL A 419 23.20 -16.06 1.58
C VAL A 419 23.04 -14.70 2.26
N THR A 420 24.09 -13.89 2.18
CA THR A 420 24.13 -12.52 2.73
C THR A 420 24.12 -11.48 1.60
N PRO A 421 23.73 -10.22 1.87
CA PRO A 421 23.89 -9.13 0.90
C PRO A 421 25.32 -9.00 0.37
N ASP A 422 26.31 -9.15 1.26
CA ASP A 422 27.73 -9.09 0.88
C ASP A 422 28.12 -10.25 -0.07
N SER A 423 27.56 -11.46 0.14
CA SER A 423 27.80 -12.59 -0.76
C SER A 423 27.16 -12.38 -2.14
N LEU A 424 26.01 -11.69 -2.21
CA LEU A 424 25.42 -11.29 -3.48
C LEU A 424 26.29 -10.27 -4.21
N ILE A 425 26.82 -9.27 -3.50
CA ILE A 425 27.73 -8.25 -4.04
C ILE A 425 29.06 -8.90 -4.48
N ALA A 426 29.62 -9.80 -3.68
CA ALA A 426 30.87 -10.49 -4.00
C ALA A 426 30.83 -11.27 -5.33
N GLY A 427 29.64 -11.72 -5.74
CA GLY A 427 29.44 -12.39 -7.00
C GLY A 427 29.19 -11.48 -8.22
N VAL A 428 29.46 -10.17 -8.13
CA VAL A 428 29.24 -9.17 -9.18
C VAL A 428 30.57 -8.55 -9.57
N ASP A 429 30.94 -8.65 -10.84
CA ASP A 429 32.16 -8.02 -11.36
C ASP A 429 31.93 -6.53 -11.70
N ASP A 430 30.89 -6.22 -12.49
CA ASP A 430 30.43 -4.85 -12.79
C ASP A 430 28.92 -4.76 -12.60
N GLY A 431 28.49 -3.92 -11.67
CA GLY A 431 27.08 -3.81 -11.32
C GLY A 431 26.71 -2.56 -10.55
N VAL A 432 25.45 -2.53 -10.13
CA VAL A 432 24.88 -1.45 -9.33
C VAL A 432 24.11 -2.02 -8.13
N LEU A 433 24.40 -1.48 -6.95
CA LEU A 433 23.57 -1.64 -5.76
C LEU A 433 22.56 -0.48 -5.72
N ILE A 434 21.28 -0.80 -5.56
CA ILE A 434 20.20 0.19 -5.56
C ILE A 434 19.42 0.13 -4.25
N GLU A 435 19.21 1.30 -3.64
CA GLU A 435 18.44 1.51 -2.41
C GLU A 435 17.37 2.58 -2.61
N GLY A 436 16.22 2.39 -1.97
CA GLY A 436 15.10 3.33 -1.96
C GLY A 436 14.34 3.41 -3.28
N GLU A 437 13.14 3.95 -3.22
CA GLU A 437 12.32 4.17 -4.41
C GLU A 437 12.66 5.47 -5.12
N GLY A 438 12.51 5.50 -6.43
CA GLY A 438 12.71 6.68 -7.26
C GLY A 438 11.65 6.80 -8.34
N SER A 439 12.06 7.26 -9.51
CA SER A 439 11.17 7.34 -10.67
C SER A 439 10.80 5.94 -11.17
N PHE A 440 9.56 5.77 -11.61
CA PHE A 440 9.12 4.54 -12.23
C PHE A 440 8.21 4.82 -13.44
N SER A 441 8.27 3.94 -14.41
CA SER A 441 7.37 3.89 -15.55
C SER A 441 7.16 2.43 -15.92
N ILE A 442 5.93 2.06 -16.18
CA ILE A 442 5.56 0.71 -16.60
C ILE A 442 4.39 0.80 -17.58
N ASP A 443 4.37 -0.10 -18.56
CA ASP A 443 3.28 -0.11 -19.54
C ASP A 443 1.96 -0.60 -18.92
N GLN A 444 0.86 -0.35 -19.61
CA GLN A 444 -0.48 -0.70 -19.14
C GLN A 444 -0.68 -2.22 -18.93
N GLN A 445 0.12 -3.06 -19.59
CA GLN A 445 0.09 -4.51 -19.41
C GLN A 445 0.96 -5.00 -18.26
N ARG A 446 1.77 -4.12 -17.65
CA ARG A 446 2.75 -4.45 -16.60
C ARG A 446 3.88 -5.36 -17.13
N TYR A 447 4.19 -5.27 -18.42
CA TYR A 447 5.16 -6.14 -19.08
C TYR A 447 6.51 -5.46 -19.32
N ASN A 448 6.53 -4.19 -19.76
CA ASN A 448 7.75 -3.42 -19.93
C ASN A 448 7.85 -2.32 -18.89
N PHE A 449 8.97 -2.24 -18.20
CA PHE A 449 9.18 -1.25 -17.16
C PHE A 449 10.55 -0.56 -17.22
N GLN A 450 10.61 0.63 -16.62
CA GLN A 450 11.83 1.37 -16.31
C GLN A 450 11.73 1.91 -14.89
N PHE A 451 12.69 1.55 -14.02
CA PHE A 451 12.74 1.99 -12.65
C PHE A 451 14.06 2.67 -12.30
N GLY A 452 13.98 3.69 -11.44
CA GLY A 452 15.11 4.32 -10.77
C GLY A 452 14.98 4.18 -9.26
N GLY A 453 16.11 4.26 -8.55
CA GLY A 453 16.16 4.25 -7.10
C GLY A 453 16.35 5.65 -6.51
N ASP A 454 16.53 5.70 -5.19
CA ASP A 454 16.87 6.92 -4.45
C ASP A 454 18.40 7.08 -4.27
N ALA A 455 19.11 5.96 -4.08
CA ALA A 455 20.56 5.94 -3.97
C ALA A 455 21.18 4.77 -4.73
N PHE A 456 22.38 5.00 -5.28
CA PHE A 456 23.07 4.06 -6.14
C PHE A 456 24.54 3.98 -5.81
N TRP A 457 25.07 2.76 -5.74
CA TRP A 457 26.52 2.53 -5.60
C TRP A 457 27.01 1.61 -6.69
N GLN A 458 28.15 1.93 -7.25
CA GLN A 458 28.83 1.02 -8.16
C GLN A 458 29.30 -0.23 -7.43
N ILE A 459 29.13 -1.39 -8.03
CA ILE A 459 29.79 -2.63 -7.62
C ILE A 459 30.87 -2.91 -8.63
N LYS A 460 32.11 -3.15 -8.17
CA LYS A 460 33.26 -3.44 -9.01
C LYS A 460 34.16 -4.50 -8.39
N GLY A 461 34.43 -5.59 -9.11
CA GLY A 461 35.25 -6.70 -8.62
C GLY A 461 34.75 -7.28 -7.30
N GLY A 462 33.42 -7.47 -7.15
CA GLY A 462 32.82 -8.02 -5.95
C GLY A 462 32.74 -7.08 -4.75
N LYS A 463 32.93 -5.77 -4.91
CA LYS A 463 32.95 -4.80 -3.80
C LYS A 463 32.07 -3.59 -4.12
N LYS A 464 31.39 -3.08 -3.09
CA LYS A 464 30.72 -1.78 -3.12
C LYS A 464 31.79 -0.69 -3.27
N ALA A 465 31.72 0.09 -4.34
CA ALA A 465 32.54 1.27 -4.60
C ALA A 465 31.79 2.56 -4.21
N GLY A 466 32.17 3.72 -4.70
CA GLY A 466 31.53 5.00 -4.42
C GLY A 466 30.11 5.10 -5.00
N MET A 467 29.40 6.16 -4.59
CA MET A 467 28.09 6.48 -5.18
C MET A 467 28.22 6.85 -6.65
N ILE A 468 27.20 6.53 -7.40
CA ILE A 468 26.95 6.95 -8.78
C ILE A 468 25.57 7.60 -8.89
N SER A 469 25.33 8.32 -9.96
CA SER A 469 24.11 9.09 -10.16
C SER A 469 23.44 8.80 -11.50
N ARG A 470 22.22 9.30 -11.68
CA ARG A 470 21.49 9.28 -12.94
C ARG A 470 21.23 7.84 -13.45
N VAL A 471 20.89 6.93 -12.56
CA VAL A 471 20.69 5.51 -12.85
C VAL A 471 19.19 5.21 -13.04
N ALA A 472 18.86 4.56 -14.13
CA ALA A 472 17.63 3.80 -14.27
C ALA A 472 17.94 2.42 -14.89
N TYR A 473 17.05 1.46 -14.72
CA TYR A 473 17.15 0.18 -15.41
C TYR A 473 15.83 -0.16 -16.07
N GLN A 474 15.91 -0.89 -17.17
CA GLN A 474 14.79 -1.24 -18.02
C GLN A 474 14.79 -2.73 -18.33
N ALA A 475 13.62 -3.35 -18.28
CA ALA A 475 13.46 -4.75 -18.64
C ALA A 475 12.02 -5.09 -19.01
N LYS A 476 11.83 -6.30 -19.58
CA LYS A 476 10.54 -6.98 -19.58
C LYS A 476 10.39 -7.78 -18.30
N THR A 477 9.20 -7.80 -17.72
CA THR A 477 8.92 -8.44 -16.43
C THR A 477 9.44 -9.88 -16.37
N SER A 478 9.12 -10.70 -17.37
CA SER A 478 9.56 -12.10 -17.36
C SER A 478 11.07 -12.27 -17.56
N GLU A 479 11.71 -11.45 -18.41
CA GLU A 479 13.15 -11.50 -18.59
C GLU A 479 13.88 -11.10 -17.29
N PHE A 480 13.40 -10.05 -16.62
CA PHE A 480 13.95 -9.57 -15.37
C PHE A 480 13.87 -10.65 -14.27
N TRP A 481 12.68 -11.17 -14.00
CA TRP A 481 12.50 -12.16 -12.93
C TRP A 481 13.19 -13.50 -13.22
N ASN A 482 13.35 -13.89 -14.50
CA ASN A 482 14.17 -15.05 -14.89
C ASN A 482 15.67 -14.80 -14.72
N SER A 483 16.15 -13.56 -14.70
CA SER A 483 17.55 -13.22 -14.43
C SER A 483 17.90 -13.22 -12.92
N CYS A 484 16.94 -13.42 -12.03
CA CYS A 484 17.18 -13.55 -10.60
C CYS A 484 17.97 -14.83 -10.31
N ASP A 485 19.22 -14.69 -9.82
CA ASP A 485 20.11 -15.80 -9.53
C ASP A 485 20.59 -15.87 -8.07
N GLY A 486 20.10 -14.95 -7.23
CA GLY A 486 20.42 -14.94 -5.81
C GLY A 486 19.46 -14.09 -5.00
N ILE A 487 19.01 -14.62 -3.87
CA ILE A 487 18.16 -13.94 -2.88
C ILE A 487 18.80 -14.16 -1.51
N ALA A 488 18.98 -13.09 -0.74
CA ALA A 488 19.55 -13.18 0.61
C ALA A 488 18.60 -13.89 1.58
N GLY A 489 19.17 -14.43 2.65
CA GLY A 489 18.45 -15.20 3.66
C GLY A 489 17.44 -14.39 4.47
N PRO A 490 16.63 -15.08 5.31
CA PRO A 490 15.52 -14.47 6.04
C PRO A 490 15.94 -13.45 7.10
N ALA A 491 17.20 -13.43 7.53
CA ALA A 491 17.72 -12.41 8.46
C ALA A 491 17.74 -11.01 7.83
N TYR A 492 17.70 -10.90 6.51
CA TYR A 492 17.72 -9.67 5.74
C TYR A 492 16.37 -9.31 5.13
N TRP A 493 15.33 -10.09 5.44
CA TRP A 493 14.00 -9.86 4.93
C TRP A 493 13.35 -8.67 5.62
N GLN A 494 12.81 -7.74 4.83
CA GLN A 494 12.16 -6.53 5.32
C GLN A 494 10.88 -6.26 4.51
N GLN A 495 9.90 -5.63 5.15
CA GLN A 495 8.70 -5.13 4.49
C GLN A 495 8.89 -3.65 4.13
N PHE A 496 8.56 -3.29 2.91
CA PHE A 496 8.35 -1.91 2.48
C PHE A 496 6.99 -1.84 1.76
N GLY A 497 6.59 -0.69 1.25
CA GLY A 497 5.33 -0.62 0.53
C GLY A 497 4.83 0.80 0.33
N SER A 498 3.63 0.89 -0.22
CA SER A 498 2.92 2.15 -0.44
C SER A 498 1.84 2.37 0.61
N PHE A 499 1.83 3.57 1.17
CA PHE A 499 0.74 4.02 2.05
C PHE A 499 -0.51 4.41 1.24
N ASN A 500 -0.33 4.70 -0.06
CA ASN A 500 -1.37 5.18 -0.96
C ASN A 500 -1.21 4.57 -2.36
N ASP A 501 -1.64 3.32 -2.53
CA ASP A 501 -1.78 2.68 -3.84
C ASP A 501 -3.18 2.98 -4.40
N GLY A 502 -3.24 3.66 -5.55
CA GLY A 502 -4.48 4.11 -6.19
C GLY A 502 -4.99 3.13 -7.24
N LYS A 503 -6.32 2.90 -7.28
CA LYS A 503 -6.99 2.07 -8.28
C LYS A 503 -8.44 2.47 -8.45
N GLY A 504 -8.99 2.28 -9.65
CA GLY A 504 -10.42 2.47 -9.96
C GLY A 504 -10.79 3.90 -10.36
N GLU A 505 -11.99 4.03 -10.91
CA GLU A 505 -12.66 5.30 -11.23
C GLU A 505 -14.09 5.29 -10.70
N PRO A 506 -14.38 6.08 -9.62
CA PRO A 506 -13.47 7.00 -8.90
C PRO A 506 -12.34 6.27 -8.18
N GLU A 507 -11.18 6.94 -8.07
CA GLU A 507 -9.99 6.39 -7.45
C GLU A 507 -10.20 6.06 -5.98
N GLN A 508 -9.78 4.86 -5.58
CA GLN A 508 -9.70 4.41 -4.18
C GLN A 508 -8.24 4.11 -3.80
N ILE A 509 -7.88 4.43 -2.57
CA ILE A 509 -6.53 4.27 -2.04
C ILE A 509 -6.45 3.03 -1.13
N ASN A 510 -5.47 2.15 -1.37
CA ASN A 510 -5.14 1.03 -0.50
C ASN A 510 -3.72 1.17 0.04
N ALA A 511 -3.52 0.84 1.30
CA ALA A 511 -2.17 0.70 1.85
C ALA A 511 -1.72 -0.77 1.68
N VAL A 512 -0.52 -0.98 1.13
CA VAL A 512 -0.04 -2.31 0.78
C VAL A 512 1.45 -2.46 1.06
N SER A 513 1.84 -3.61 1.64
CA SER A 513 3.24 -3.96 1.90
C SER A 513 3.76 -5.01 0.93
N HIS A 514 5.08 -4.91 0.67
CA HIS A 514 5.84 -5.89 -0.09
C HIS A 514 7.10 -6.26 0.69
N GLY A 515 7.19 -7.53 1.04
CA GLY A 515 8.32 -8.04 1.77
C GLY A 515 9.32 -8.75 0.85
N CYS A 516 10.60 -8.56 1.09
CA CYS A 516 11.65 -9.28 0.39
C CYS A 516 12.99 -9.21 1.14
N SER A 517 13.91 -10.09 0.80
CA SER A 517 15.33 -9.95 1.09
C SER A 517 16.04 -9.30 -0.11
N PRO A 518 17.25 -8.73 0.06
CA PRO A 518 18.06 -8.28 -1.06
C PRO A 518 18.19 -9.37 -2.13
N ALA A 519 18.09 -8.98 -3.40
CA ALA A 519 18.16 -9.94 -4.50
C ALA A 519 19.06 -9.44 -5.64
N ARG A 520 19.68 -10.38 -6.36
CA ARG A 520 20.57 -10.14 -7.48
C ARG A 520 19.93 -10.55 -8.80
N PHE A 521 20.06 -9.66 -9.79
CA PHE A 521 19.55 -9.83 -11.14
C PHE A 521 20.68 -9.65 -12.14
N ARG A 522 20.80 -10.55 -13.11
CA ARG A 522 21.92 -10.57 -14.05
C ARG A 522 21.62 -9.83 -15.33
N GLN A 523 22.62 -9.12 -15.83
CA GLN A 523 22.67 -8.54 -17.17
C GLN A 523 21.43 -7.69 -17.53
N VAL A 524 20.98 -6.88 -16.58
CA VAL A 524 19.87 -5.94 -16.75
C VAL A 524 20.35 -4.72 -17.53
N ASN A 525 19.50 -4.15 -18.38
CA ASN A 525 19.82 -2.95 -19.14
C ASN A 525 19.76 -1.72 -18.23
N VAL A 526 20.92 -1.13 -17.94
CA VAL A 526 21.07 0.10 -17.17
C VAL A 526 21.20 1.29 -18.10
N LEU A 527 20.46 2.34 -17.80
CA LEU A 527 20.35 3.56 -18.57
C LEU A 527 20.95 4.74 -17.81
N LEU A 528 21.46 5.70 -18.55
CA LEU A 528 21.78 7.03 -18.05
C LEU A 528 20.53 7.91 -18.22
N THR A 529 20.03 8.47 -17.09
CA THR A 529 18.91 9.43 -17.11
C THR A 529 19.41 10.87 -17.24
N ASP A 530 18.52 11.80 -17.59
CA ASP A 530 18.80 13.24 -17.67
C ASP A 530 19.04 13.92 -16.31
#